data_fe90ea68617fa31dabdadfd38d25c495
#
_entry.id   fe90ea68617fa31dabdadfd38d25c495
#
_cell.length_a   1.000
_cell.length_b   1.000
_cell.length_c   1.000
_cell.angle_alpha   90.00
_cell.angle_beta   90.00
_cell.angle_gamma   90.00
#
_symmetry.space_group_name_H-M   'P 1'
#
loop_
_entity.id
_entity.type
_entity.pdbx_description
1 polymer ?
#
loop_
_entity_poly.entity_id
_entity_poly.type
_entity_poly.pdbx_seq_one_letter_code
_entity_poly.pdbx_strand_id
1 'polypeptide(L)'
;MKLNKRSILFAAVILLITTLIQCGVYVTDYYRADRDAIVAFQQHQTVTKQVLSDNTIAYVPHDAKQGIIFYPGGKVDTAAYEPLASSLSEQNIAVFLVEMPFHLAVLDADAADGIQDQYPEISSWYMAGHSLGGTMAAYYLEEHHESFEGLILLASYSTYDLSQTQLNVLSIAGSEDQVLSWDQYENNKIN
;
A
#
# COMPACT_ATOMS: atom_id res chain seq x y z
N MET A 1 -18.42 -7.50 -47.45
CA MET A 1 -18.23 -8.89 -46.95
C MET A 1 -18.92 -8.97 -45.58
N LYS A 2 -20.06 -9.68 -45.47
CA LYS A 2 -20.73 -9.81 -44.16
C LYS A 2 -20.03 -10.93 -43.40
N LEU A 3 -19.41 -10.58 -42.26
CA LEU A 3 -18.85 -11.58 -41.35
C LEU A 3 -19.94 -12.51 -40.84
N ASN A 4 -19.68 -13.84 -40.88
CA ASN A 4 -20.57 -14.84 -40.35
C ASN A 4 -20.60 -14.75 -38.81
N LYS A 5 -21.77 -14.92 -38.18
CA LYS A 5 -21.94 -14.91 -36.71
C LYS A 5 -20.97 -15.86 -35.99
N ARG A 6 -20.63 -16.99 -36.58
CA ARG A 6 -19.65 -17.94 -36.01
C ARG A 6 -18.22 -17.37 -36.02
N SER A 7 -17.84 -16.66 -37.10
CA SER A 7 -16.51 -16.01 -37.17
C SER A 7 -16.40 -14.86 -36.19
N ILE A 8 -17.47 -14.09 -35.94
CA ILE A 8 -17.51 -13.03 -34.95
C ILE A 8 -17.38 -13.61 -33.54
N LEU A 9 -18.12 -14.69 -33.24
CA LEU A 9 -18.04 -15.36 -31.94
C LEU A 9 -16.63 -15.92 -31.70
N PHE A 10 -16.04 -16.56 -32.71
CA PHE A 10 -14.69 -17.11 -32.61
C PHE A 10 -13.66 -16.01 -32.35
N ALA A 11 -13.72 -14.88 -33.06
CA ALA A 11 -12.87 -13.73 -32.85
C ALA A 11 -13.04 -13.13 -31.42
N ALA A 12 -14.29 -13.05 -30.93
CA ALA A 12 -14.58 -12.56 -29.59
C ALA A 12 -13.99 -13.49 -28.50
N VAL A 13 -14.07 -14.80 -28.68
CA VAL A 13 -13.49 -15.78 -27.77
C VAL A 13 -11.95 -15.67 -27.76
N ILE A 14 -11.31 -15.55 -28.93
CA ILE A 14 -9.86 -15.33 -28.99
C ILE A 14 -9.47 -14.05 -28.26
N LEU A 15 -10.18 -12.94 -28.53
CA LEU A 15 -9.91 -11.67 -27.86
C LEU A 15 -10.04 -11.79 -26.33
N LEU A 16 -11.09 -12.46 -25.87
CA LEU A 16 -11.28 -12.70 -24.43
C LEU A 16 -10.12 -13.51 -23.83
N ILE A 17 -9.73 -14.61 -24.49
CA ILE A 17 -8.62 -15.46 -24.02
C ILE A 17 -7.30 -14.66 -23.99
N THR A 18 -7.01 -13.91 -25.04
CA THR A 18 -5.78 -13.10 -25.09
C THR A 18 -5.76 -12.02 -24.01
N THR A 19 -6.90 -11.36 -23.76
CA THR A 19 -7.03 -10.39 -22.67
C THR A 19 -6.82 -11.04 -21.31
N LEU A 20 -7.41 -12.21 -21.05
CA LEU A 20 -7.21 -12.93 -19.78
C LEU A 20 -5.76 -13.36 -19.58
N ILE A 21 -5.08 -13.81 -20.65
CA ILE A 21 -3.66 -14.14 -20.59
C ILE A 21 -2.82 -12.89 -20.27
N GLN A 22 -3.09 -11.77 -20.94
CA GLN A 22 -2.39 -10.51 -20.68
C GLN A 22 -2.62 -10.01 -19.25
N CYS A 23 -3.84 -10.07 -18.73
CA CYS A 23 -4.13 -9.77 -17.34
C CYS A 23 -3.38 -10.69 -16.39
N GLY A 24 -3.36 -12.00 -16.66
CA GLY A 24 -2.61 -12.97 -15.86
C GLY A 24 -1.11 -12.66 -15.83
N VAL A 25 -0.50 -12.37 -16.98
CA VAL A 25 0.90 -11.95 -17.06
C VAL A 25 1.13 -10.66 -16.27
N TYR A 26 0.25 -9.68 -16.43
CA TYR A 26 0.37 -8.38 -15.75
C TYR A 26 0.38 -8.52 -14.22
N VAL A 27 -0.53 -9.32 -13.65
CA VAL A 27 -0.63 -9.48 -12.18
C VAL A 27 0.46 -10.36 -11.59
N THR A 28 1.07 -11.27 -12.39
CA THR A 28 2.18 -12.12 -11.95
C THR A 28 3.56 -11.48 -12.12
N ASP A 29 3.65 -10.40 -12.90
CA ASP A 29 4.86 -9.60 -13.11
C ASP A 29 4.90 -8.47 -12.06
N TYR A 30 5.52 -8.73 -10.89
CA TYR A 30 5.64 -7.79 -9.79
C TYR A 30 7.04 -7.80 -9.17
N TYR A 31 7.41 -6.74 -8.48
CA TYR A 31 8.69 -6.60 -7.78
C TYR A 31 8.69 -7.47 -6.52
N ARG A 32 9.46 -8.54 -6.57
CA ARG A 32 9.54 -9.52 -5.47
C ARG A 32 10.45 -9.02 -4.37
N ALA A 33 10.10 -9.32 -3.12
CA ALA A 33 10.95 -9.08 -1.98
C ALA A 33 12.20 -10.01 -2.02
N ASP A 34 13.35 -9.46 -1.65
CA ASP A 34 14.55 -10.25 -1.38
C ASP A 34 14.42 -10.90 0.00
N ARG A 35 13.99 -12.16 0.00
CA ARG A 35 13.72 -12.91 1.24
C ARG A 35 14.98 -13.15 2.07
N ASP A 36 16.13 -13.34 1.42
CA ASP A 36 17.41 -13.59 2.12
C ASP A 36 17.87 -12.29 2.82
N ALA A 37 17.74 -11.15 2.15
CA ALA A 37 18.04 -9.85 2.74
C ALA A 37 17.11 -9.54 3.93
N ILE A 38 15.81 -9.86 3.83
CA ILE A 38 14.84 -9.67 4.93
C ILE A 38 15.22 -10.53 6.13
N VAL A 39 15.52 -11.80 5.91
CA VAL A 39 15.91 -12.72 7.00
C VAL A 39 17.20 -12.26 7.67
N ALA A 40 18.21 -11.85 6.90
CA ALA A 40 19.47 -11.33 7.44
C ALA A 40 19.24 -10.05 8.28
N PHE A 41 18.37 -9.16 7.82
CA PHE A 41 18.00 -7.94 8.55
C PHE A 41 17.28 -8.27 9.88
N GLN A 42 16.31 -9.17 9.84
CA GLN A 42 15.49 -9.55 11.00
C GLN A 42 16.28 -10.25 12.13
N GLN A 43 17.41 -10.90 11.82
CA GLN A 43 18.27 -11.52 12.85
C GLN A 43 18.76 -10.55 13.94
N HIS A 44 18.73 -9.25 13.66
CA HIS A 44 19.18 -8.20 14.58
C HIS A 44 18.02 -7.43 15.24
N GLN A 45 16.78 -7.87 15.03
CA GLN A 45 15.58 -7.20 15.53
C GLN A 45 14.98 -7.95 16.74
N THR A 46 14.35 -7.22 17.64
CA THR A 46 13.72 -7.77 18.85
C THR A 46 12.22 -7.97 18.68
N VAL A 47 11.58 -7.13 17.88
CA VAL A 47 10.15 -7.26 17.58
C VAL A 47 9.94 -8.27 16.47
N THR A 48 9.14 -9.30 16.76
CA THR A 48 8.85 -10.36 15.79
C THR A 48 7.61 -10.05 14.99
N LYS A 49 7.62 -10.44 13.72
CA LYS A 49 6.46 -10.31 12.85
C LYS A 49 5.34 -11.29 13.24
N GLN A 50 4.13 -10.83 13.02
CA GLN A 50 2.91 -11.63 13.05
C GLN A 50 2.25 -11.55 11.66
N VAL A 51 1.48 -12.54 11.28
CA VAL A 51 0.66 -12.51 10.07
C VAL A 51 -0.79 -12.64 10.50
N LEU A 52 -1.59 -11.65 10.20
CA LEU A 52 -3.01 -11.61 10.54
C LEU A 52 -3.84 -12.47 9.59
N SER A 53 -5.12 -12.65 9.87
CA SER A 53 -6.01 -13.54 9.10
C SER A 53 -6.25 -13.11 7.65
N ASP A 54 -6.06 -11.82 7.37
CA ASP A 54 -6.15 -11.18 6.04
C ASP A 54 -4.79 -11.11 5.32
N ASN A 55 -3.77 -11.80 5.84
CA ASN A 55 -2.37 -11.78 5.41
C ASN A 55 -1.63 -10.46 5.66
N THR A 56 -2.20 -9.49 6.36
CA THR A 56 -1.48 -8.30 6.83
C THR A 56 -0.29 -8.71 7.68
N ILE A 57 0.89 -8.18 7.37
CA ILE A 57 2.12 -8.41 8.14
C ILE A 57 2.22 -7.33 9.20
N ALA A 58 2.18 -7.73 10.47
CA ALA A 58 2.21 -6.80 11.60
C ALA A 58 3.50 -6.95 12.42
N TYR A 59 4.06 -5.82 12.81
CA TYR A 59 5.14 -5.68 13.78
C TYR A 59 4.60 -4.83 14.93
N VAL A 60 4.27 -5.46 16.07
CA VAL A 60 3.58 -4.79 17.18
C VAL A 60 4.42 -4.90 18.44
N PRO A 61 5.12 -3.83 18.84
CA PRO A 61 5.78 -3.73 20.13
C PRO A 61 4.75 -3.77 21.27
N HIS A 62 5.15 -4.37 22.41
CA HIS A 62 4.25 -4.58 23.54
C HIS A 62 3.59 -3.31 24.07
N ASP A 63 4.33 -2.20 24.11
CA ASP A 63 3.87 -0.94 24.70
C ASP A 63 3.57 0.14 23.64
N ALA A 64 3.40 -0.24 22.36
CA ALA A 64 3.14 0.70 21.29
C ALA A 64 1.86 1.51 21.55
N LYS A 65 1.96 2.84 21.39
CA LYS A 65 0.84 3.77 21.46
C LYS A 65 0.58 4.45 20.12
N GLN A 66 1.49 4.26 19.18
CA GLN A 66 1.38 4.75 17.82
C GLN A 66 1.33 3.58 16.86
N GLY A 67 0.43 3.65 15.88
CA GLY A 67 0.26 2.65 14.84
C GLY A 67 0.32 3.28 13.44
N ILE A 68 0.95 2.58 12.53
CA ILE A 68 0.99 2.94 11.10
C ILE A 68 0.34 1.81 10.32
N ILE A 69 -0.69 2.13 9.54
CA ILE A 69 -1.26 1.23 8.54
C ILE A 69 -0.63 1.62 7.20
N PHE A 70 0.08 0.68 6.59
CA PHE A 70 0.91 0.93 5.41
C PHE A 70 0.36 0.21 4.17
N TYR A 71 0.13 0.97 3.11
CA TYR A 71 -0.27 0.47 1.80
C TYR A 71 0.94 0.36 0.86
N PRO A 72 1.24 -0.86 0.38
CA PRO A 72 2.36 -1.11 -0.54
C PRO A 72 2.21 -0.40 -1.88
N GLY A 73 3.32 -0.17 -2.55
CA GLY A 73 3.34 0.31 -3.93
C GLY A 73 2.74 -0.69 -4.92
N GLY A 74 2.20 -0.16 -6.01
CA GLY A 74 1.62 -1.00 -7.06
C GLY A 74 2.63 -2.01 -7.61
N LYS A 75 2.24 -3.28 -7.69
CA LYS A 75 3.08 -4.40 -8.14
C LYS A 75 4.35 -4.61 -7.30
N VAL A 76 4.29 -4.33 -6.00
CA VAL A 76 5.38 -4.59 -5.07
C VAL A 76 4.94 -5.62 -4.03
N ASP A 77 5.76 -6.65 -3.81
CA ASP A 77 5.56 -7.63 -2.74
C ASP A 77 5.51 -6.91 -1.39
N THR A 78 4.44 -7.09 -0.63
CA THR A 78 4.24 -6.47 0.68
C THR A 78 5.42 -6.72 1.62
N ALA A 79 6.03 -7.90 1.55
CA ALA A 79 7.21 -8.23 2.34
C ALA A 79 8.45 -7.38 2.03
N ALA A 80 8.50 -6.68 0.89
CA ALA A 80 9.61 -5.76 0.61
C ALA A 80 9.70 -4.60 1.61
N TYR A 81 8.61 -4.29 2.32
CA TYR A 81 8.55 -3.25 3.34
C TYR A 81 8.83 -3.76 4.76
N GLU A 82 9.06 -5.07 4.95
CA GLU A 82 9.34 -5.64 6.27
C GLU A 82 10.56 -4.99 6.97
N PRO A 83 11.67 -4.65 6.28
CA PRO A 83 12.78 -3.96 6.93
C PRO A 83 12.39 -2.57 7.48
N LEU A 84 11.56 -1.82 6.75
CA LEU A 84 11.04 -0.54 7.21
C LEU A 84 10.13 -0.73 8.43
N ALA A 85 9.17 -1.65 8.34
CA ALA A 85 8.23 -1.92 9.43
C ALA A 85 8.94 -2.39 10.70
N SER A 86 9.89 -3.30 10.56
CA SER A 86 10.71 -3.78 11.66
C SER A 86 11.55 -2.67 12.30
N SER A 87 12.17 -1.81 11.48
CA SER A 87 12.95 -0.66 12.00
C SER A 87 12.09 0.33 12.80
N LEU A 88 10.87 0.61 12.33
CA LEU A 88 9.93 1.48 13.04
C LEU A 88 9.44 0.83 14.34
N SER A 89 9.22 -0.50 14.33
CA SER A 89 8.78 -1.21 15.52
C SER A 89 9.84 -1.23 16.62
N GLU A 90 11.12 -1.22 16.30
CA GLU A 90 12.19 -1.03 17.28
C GLU A 90 12.19 0.38 17.92
N GLN A 91 11.48 1.34 17.31
CA GLN A 91 11.20 2.66 17.89
C GLN A 91 9.85 2.73 18.61
N ASN A 92 9.28 1.57 18.95
CA ASN A 92 7.99 1.44 19.65
C ASN A 92 6.76 1.92 18.86
N ILE A 93 6.82 1.83 17.53
CA ILE A 93 5.71 2.15 16.62
C ILE A 93 5.19 0.84 16.04
N ALA A 94 3.91 0.52 16.24
CA ALA A 94 3.28 -0.62 15.58
C ALA A 94 3.12 -0.35 14.08
N VAL A 95 3.42 -1.34 13.24
CA VAL A 95 3.31 -1.20 11.79
C VAL A 95 2.56 -2.38 11.19
N PHE A 96 1.57 -2.09 10.36
CA PHE A 96 0.70 -3.03 9.69
C PHE A 96 0.87 -2.87 8.18
N LEU A 97 1.60 -3.79 7.56
CA LEU A 97 1.78 -3.84 6.11
C LEU A 97 0.61 -4.60 5.50
N VAL A 98 -0.30 -3.90 4.87
CA VAL A 98 -1.54 -4.49 4.35
C VAL A 98 -1.26 -5.25 3.06
N GLU A 99 -1.71 -6.50 2.98
CA GLU A 99 -1.63 -7.28 1.73
C GLU A 99 -2.73 -6.84 0.77
N MET A 100 -2.35 -6.49 -0.45
CA MET A 100 -3.28 -5.98 -1.46
C MET A 100 -3.58 -7.03 -2.53
N PRO A 101 -4.84 -7.17 -2.98
CA PRO A 101 -5.20 -8.07 -4.07
C PRO A 101 -4.33 -7.79 -5.30
N PHE A 102 -3.66 -8.82 -5.81
CA PHE A 102 -2.75 -8.71 -6.96
C PHE A 102 -1.68 -7.62 -6.82
N HIS A 103 -1.28 -7.27 -5.59
CA HIS A 103 -0.35 -6.17 -5.28
C HIS A 103 -0.82 -4.80 -5.81
N LEU A 104 -2.12 -4.54 -5.82
CA LEU A 104 -2.73 -3.31 -6.31
C LEU A 104 -3.72 -2.74 -5.30
N ALA A 105 -3.33 -1.71 -4.57
CA ALA A 105 -4.15 -1.06 -3.54
C ALA A 105 -5.47 -0.47 -4.09
N VAL A 106 -5.52 -0.15 -5.38
CA VAL A 106 -6.75 0.33 -6.04
C VAL A 106 -7.89 -0.72 -6.07
N LEU A 107 -7.56 -2.00 -5.86
CA LEU A 107 -8.55 -3.09 -5.85
C LEU A 107 -9.18 -3.32 -4.46
N ASP A 108 -8.58 -2.73 -3.42
CA ASP A 108 -9.08 -2.82 -2.05
C ASP A 108 -8.59 -1.60 -1.26
N ALA A 109 -9.21 -0.45 -1.54
CA ALA A 109 -8.81 0.81 -0.90
C ALA A 109 -9.17 0.86 0.58
N ASP A 110 -10.17 0.08 1.00
CA ASP A 110 -10.69 0.01 2.37
C ASP A 110 -10.06 -1.14 3.18
N ALA A 111 -8.97 -1.71 2.70
CA ALA A 111 -8.27 -2.83 3.36
C ALA A 111 -7.70 -2.48 4.76
N ALA A 112 -7.71 -1.21 5.16
CA ALA A 112 -7.36 -0.76 6.51
C ALA A 112 -8.48 -0.99 7.54
N ASP A 113 -9.71 -1.26 7.09
CA ASP A 113 -10.87 -1.40 7.96
C ASP A 113 -10.69 -2.48 9.03
N GLY A 114 -11.09 -2.15 10.26
CA GLY A 114 -11.06 -3.06 11.39
C GLY A 114 -9.67 -3.36 11.98
N ILE A 115 -8.57 -2.83 11.41
CA ILE A 115 -7.24 -2.98 12.00
C ILE A 115 -7.18 -2.26 13.34
N GLN A 116 -7.64 -1.01 13.41
CA GLN A 116 -7.65 -0.21 14.64
C GLN A 116 -8.44 -0.87 15.77
N ASP A 117 -9.56 -1.51 15.45
CA ASP A 117 -10.45 -2.15 16.43
C ASP A 117 -9.77 -3.36 17.13
N GLN A 118 -8.82 -3.99 16.47
CA GLN A 118 -8.08 -5.13 17.01
C GLN A 118 -6.98 -4.71 18.00
N TYR A 119 -6.61 -3.42 18.02
CA TYR A 119 -5.51 -2.88 18.83
C TYR A 119 -5.94 -1.64 19.63
N PRO A 120 -6.90 -1.78 20.57
CA PRO A 120 -7.47 -0.66 21.32
C PRO A 120 -6.45 0.04 22.24
N GLU A 121 -5.29 -0.56 22.48
CA GLU A 121 -4.18 0.03 23.24
C GLU A 121 -3.38 1.06 22.44
N ILE A 122 -3.50 1.08 21.11
CA ILE A 122 -2.88 2.08 20.23
C ILE A 122 -3.82 3.28 20.14
N SER A 123 -3.33 4.44 20.56
CA SER A 123 -4.15 5.66 20.69
C SER A 123 -3.96 6.66 19.56
N SER A 124 -2.88 6.55 18.79
CA SER A 124 -2.56 7.47 17.69
C SER A 124 -2.25 6.70 16.42
N TRP A 125 -3.03 6.94 15.39
CA TRP A 125 -2.93 6.20 14.13
C TRP A 125 -2.52 7.09 12.97
N TYR A 126 -1.72 6.52 12.09
CA TYR A 126 -1.26 7.14 10.85
C TYR A 126 -1.52 6.21 9.68
N MET A 127 -1.99 6.78 8.57
CA MET A 127 -1.92 6.08 7.28
C MET A 127 -0.59 6.36 6.62
N ALA A 128 -0.06 5.37 5.93
CA ALA A 128 1.15 5.51 5.14
C ALA A 128 1.04 4.74 3.84
N GLY A 129 1.80 5.13 2.82
CA GLY A 129 1.88 4.33 1.62
C GLY A 129 2.98 4.79 0.67
N HIS A 130 3.41 3.84 -0.17
CA HIS A 130 4.39 4.07 -1.21
C HIS A 130 3.71 4.12 -2.59
N SER A 131 4.06 5.12 -3.41
CA SER A 131 3.58 5.23 -4.79
C SER A 131 2.04 5.10 -4.86
N LEU A 132 1.50 4.15 -5.64
CA LEU A 132 0.04 3.88 -5.72
C LEU A 132 -0.58 3.65 -4.33
N GLY A 133 0.11 2.96 -3.43
CA GLY A 133 -0.38 2.74 -2.07
C GLY A 133 -0.56 4.04 -1.28
N GLY A 134 0.34 5.03 -1.46
CA GLY A 134 0.19 6.34 -0.82
C GLY A 134 -1.00 7.14 -1.36
N THR A 135 -1.25 7.08 -2.67
CA THR A 135 -2.44 7.69 -3.26
C THR A 135 -3.73 7.04 -2.74
N MET A 136 -3.74 5.70 -2.57
CA MET A 136 -4.91 4.99 -2.03
C MET A 136 -5.06 5.18 -0.50
N ALA A 137 -3.97 5.37 0.23
CA ALA A 137 -4.00 5.76 1.64
C ALA A 137 -4.64 7.16 1.82
N ALA A 138 -4.31 8.11 0.92
CA ALA A 138 -4.96 9.42 0.89
C ALA A 138 -6.45 9.32 0.52
N TYR A 139 -6.82 8.44 -0.41
CA TYR A 139 -8.21 8.14 -0.75
C TYR A 139 -9.00 7.63 0.46
N TYR A 140 -8.45 6.65 1.17
CA TYR A 140 -9.07 6.11 2.38
C TYR A 140 -9.34 7.20 3.43
N LEU A 141 -8.39 8.12 3.60
CA LEU A 141 -8.49 9.22 4.55
C LEU A 141 -9.52 10.30 4.15
N GLU A 142 -10.00 10.35 2.92
CA GLU A 142 -11.08 11.27 2.53
C GLU A 142 -12.33 11.07 3.41
N GLU A 143 -12.65 9.80 3.71
CA GLU A 143 -13.82 9.45 4.53
C GLU A 143 -13.46 9.10 5.99
N HIS A 144 -12.19 8.76 6.30
CA HIS A 144 -11.78 8.20 7.60
C HIS A 144 -10.81 9.10 8.38
N HIS A 145 -10.56 10.34 7.93
CA HIS A 145 -9.54 11.22 8.50
C HIS A 145 -9.68 11.52 10.00
N GLU A 146 -10.91 11.49 10.55
CA GLU A 146 -11.15 11.75 11.99
C GLU A 146 -10.51 10.69 12.90
N SER A 147 -10.22 9.51 12.39
CA SER A 147 -9.61 8.39 13.13
C SER A 147 -8.08 8.35 13.04
N PHE A 148 -7.48 9.34 12.37
CA PHE A 148 -6.04 9.37 12.12
C PHE A 148 -5.42 10.73 12.47
N GLU A 149 -4.16 10.70 12.91
CA GLU A 149 -3.35 11.88 13.22
C GLU A 149 -2.62 12.42 11.97
N GLY A 150 -2.42 11.58 10.96
CA GLY A 150 -1.69 12.00 9.77
C GLY A 150 -1.53 10.96 8.68
N LEU A 151 -0.90 11.43 7.60
CA LEU A 151 -0.61 10.69 6.38
C LEU A 151 0.89 10.77 6.05
N ILE A 152 1.50 9.63 5.74
CA ILE A 152 2.90 9.53 5.32
C ILE A 152 2.95 9.03 3.87
N LEU A 153 3.42 9.88 2.98
CA LEU A 153 3.54 9.62 1.55
C LEU A 153 5.00 9.36 1.18
N LEU A 154 5.29 8.14 0.70
CA LEU A 154 6.62 7.77 0.21
C LEU A 154 6.59 7.70 -1.32
N ALA A 155 7.31 8.59 -2.01
CA ALA A 155 7.30 8.71 -3.47
C ALA A 155 5.86 8.72 -4.03
N SER A 156 4.98 9.51 -3.41
CA SER A 156 3.54 9.55 -3.69
C SER A 156 2.97 10.94 -3.46
N TYR A 157 1.75 11.16 -3.88
CA TYR A 157 0.98 12.38 -3.66
C TYR A 157 -0.50 12.04 -3.48
N SER A 158 -1.22 12.92 -2.75
CA SER A 158 -2.68 12.84 -2.68
C SER A 158 -3.30 13.45 -3.94
N THR A 159 -4.31 12.78 -4.50
CA THR A 159 -5.18 13.36 -5.53
C THR A 159 -6.48 13.89 -4.95
N TYR A 160 -6.63 13.80 -3.63
CA TYR A 160 -7.79 14.25 -2.85
C TYR A 160 -7.41 15.46 -2.01
N ASP A 161 -8.32 16.40 -1.88
CA ASP A 161 -8.11 17.60 -1.10
C ASP A 161 -8.30 17.30 0.40
N LEU A 162 -7.20 17.14 1.11
CA LEU A 162 -7.14 16.93 2.55
C LEU A 162 -6.89 18.24 3.33
N SER A 163 -6.84 19.40 2.65
CA SER A 163 -6.47 20.69 3.24
C SER A 163 -7.44 21.18 4.33
N GLN A 164 -8.67 20.66 4.35
CA GLN A 164 -9.68 20.99 5.37
C GLN A 164 -9.69 20.01 6.55
N THR A 165 -8.81 19.01 6.54
CA THR A 165 -8.66 18.05 7.64
C THR A 165 -7.66 18.54 8.69
N GLN A 166 -7.57 17.85 9.83
CA GLN A 166 -6.55 18.10 10.86
C GLN A 166 -5.32 17.20 10.69
N LEU A 167 -5.21 16.48 9.57
CA LEU A 167 -4.13 15.55 9.32
C LEU A 167 -2.77 16.24 9.20
N ASN A 168 -1.76 15.68 9.83
CA ASN A 168 -0.37 16.04 9.58
C ASN A 168 0.13 15.23 8.37
N VAL A 169 0.61 15.88 7.32
CA VAL A 169 1.09 15.19 6.13
C VAL A 169 2.61 15.27 6.05
N LEU A 170 3.26 14.09 6.03
CA LEU A 170 4.69 13.94 5.75
C LEU A 170 4.85 13.35 4.36
N SER A 171 5.51 14.07 3.46
CA SER A 171 5.82 13.60 2.12
C SER A 171 7.33 13.47 1.91
N ILE A 172 7.78 12.29 1.49
CA ILE A 172 9.19 11.97 1.23
C ILE A 172 9.32 11.43 -0.18
N ALA A 173 10.18 12.06 -0.99
CA ALA A 173 10.52 11.61 -2.33
C ALA A 173 12.02 11.72 -2.59
N GLY A 174 12.58 10.81 -3.36
CA GLY A 174 13.97 10.88 -3.80
C GLY A 174 14.12 11.91 -4.92
N SER A 175 15.08 12.84 -4.83
CA SER A 175 15.31 13.89 -5.84
C SER A 175 15.58 13.36 -7.25
N GLU A 176 16.06 12.12 -7.36
CA GLU A 176 16.39 11.44 -8.62
C GLU A 176 15.33 10.39 -9.01
N ASP A 177 14.14 10.43 -8.38
CA ASP A 177 13.06 9.51 -8.72
C ASP A 177 12.57 9.77 -10.15
N GLN A 178 12.69 8.75 -11.01
CA GLN A 178 12.32 8.81 -12.42
C GLN A 178 10.93 8.19 -12.69
N VAL A 179 10.26 7.67 -11.67
CA VAL A 179 8.93 7.04 -11.75
C VAL A 179 7.86 8.01 -11.25
N LEU A 180 8.18 8.78 -10.22
CA LEU A 180 7.27 9.79 -9.65
C LEU A 180 6.94 10.87 -10.69
N SER A 181 5.66 11.15 -10.89
CA SER A 181 5.24 12.30 -11.69
C SER A 181 5.46 13.59 -10.90
N TRP A 182 6.58 14.26 -11.15
CA TRP A 182 6.96 15.48 -10.43
C TRP A 182 5.95 16.62 -10.62
N ASP A 183 5.35 16.75 -11.80
CA ASP A 183 4.30 17.76 -12.05
C ASP A 183 3.08 17.52 -11.15
N GLN A 184 2.66 16.26 -11.02
CA GLN A 184 1.56 15.90 -10.12
C GLN A 184 1.95 16.05 -8.65
N TYR A 185 3.16 15.64 -8.28
CA TYR A 185 3.68 15.80 -6.93
C TYR A 185 3.68 17.27 -6.49
N GLU A 186 4.22 18.17 -7.32
CA GLU A 186 4.27 19.60 -7.01
C GLU A 186 2.87 20.24 -6.96
N ASN A 187 1.97 19.86 -7.88
CA ASN A 187 0.61 20.40 -7.94
C ASN A 187 -0.26 19.95 -6.76
N ASN A 188 0.02 18.80 -6.16
CA ASN A 188 -0.78 18.21 -5.07
C ASN A 188 -0.12 18.35 -3.68
N LYS A 189 0.92 19.15 -3.53
CA LYS A 189 1.58 19.39 -2.22
C LYS A 189 0.71 20.10 -1.19
N ILE A 190 -0.33 20.76 -1.64
CA ILE A 190 -1.22 21.57 -0.81
C ILE A 190 -2.55 20.88 -0.49
N ASN A 191 -2.72 19.66 -1.00
CA ASN A 191 -3.93 18.87 -0.78
C ASN A 191 -3.92 18.18 0.59
#